data_b8f92d135db736e53e33ecd266721dab
#
_entry.id   b8f92d135db736e53e33ecd266721dab
#
_cell.length_a   1.000
_cell.length_b   1.000
_cell.length_c   1.000
_cell.angle_alpha   90.00
_cell.angle_beta   90.00
_cell.angle_gamma   90.00
#
_symmetry.space_group_name_H-M   'P 1'
#
loop_
_entity.id
_entity.type
_entity.pdbx_description
1 polymer ?
#
loop_
_entity_poly.entity_id
_entity_poly.type
_entity_poly.pdbx_seq_one_letter_code
_entity_poly.pdbx_strand_id
1 'polypeptide(L)'
;YTFVNLMPNTKPVCSSPEIVFQVEQEARRIGLCDANQTVSITKDFDGHTLDHLKTLPDTIRFITEDGHGVQSNEVMARAFAICAKKGITIMSHAEDMDISPWDYRLAENIETIRNLHLCEYYGTRLHLCHVSTKEAIEAIQASKWKGVPVTCEVTPHHIWFSQDECNYRVNPPIRQSEDVQALVQAIQMGMVDTIGTDHAPHSAEDKEKGAAGMVGLETAFGVCYTKLCRQ
;
A
#
# COMPACT_ATOMS: atom_id res chain seq x y z
N TYR A 1 -9.13 6.76 14.66
CA TYR A 1 -7.88 6.06 14.34
C TYR A 1 -7.17 5.71 15.64
N THR A 2 -6.81 4.46 15.83
CA THR A 2 -6.00 4.05 16.97
C THR A 2 -4.52 3.93 16.58
N PHE A 3 -4.25 3.87 15.28
CA PHE A 3 -2.93 3.48 14.78
C PHE A 3 -2.69 4.02 13.35
N VAL A 4 -1.51 4.52 13.08
CA VAL A 4 -1.07 5.04 11.78
C VAL A 4 0.18 4.30 11.33
N ASN A 5 0.15 3.69 10.15
CA ASN A 5 1.35 3.19 9.48
C ASN A 5 2.00 4.33 8.71
N LEU A 6 3.26 4.58 9.01
CA LEU A 6 4.07 5.59 8.35
C LEU A 6 4.95 4.92 7.29
N MET A 7 4.92 5.46 6.07
CA MET A 7 5.70 4.94 4.96
C MET A 7 7.17 5.31 5.08
N PRO A 8 8.10 4.55 4.46
CA PRO A 8 9.54 4.72 4.66
C PRO A 8 10.16 5.87 3.86
N ASN A 9 9.32 6.68 3.16
CA ASN A 9 9.73 7.80 2.29
C ASN A 9 10.26 9.01 3.08
N THR A 10 10.99 8.76 4.14
CA THR A 10 11.64 9.78 4.97
C THR A 10 12.96 10.26 4.34
N LYS A 11 13.57 11.31 4.90
CA LYS A 11 14.89 11.79 4.50
C LYS A 11 15.81 11.79 5.72
N PRO A 12 16.77 10.83 5.84
CA PRO A 12 17.03 9.70 4.91
C PRO A 12 15.87 8.69 4.86
N VAL A 13 15.84 7.84 3.82
CA VAL A 13 14.86 6.74 3.70
C VAL A 13 14.93 5.84 4.92
N CYS A 14 13.77 5.43 5.43
CA CYS A 14 13.71 4.54 6.59
C CYS A 14 14.08 3.10 6.18
N SER A 15 15.38 2.81 6.18
CA SER A 15 15.96 1.49 5.87
C SER A 15 16.72 0.89 7.07
N SER A 16 16.56 1.45 8.27
CA SER A 16 17.23 0.96 9.48
C SER A 16 16.35 1.05 10.74
N PRO A 17 16.60 0.18 11.75
CA PRO A 17 15.90 0.22 13.02
C PRO A 17 16.06 1.53 13.79
N GLU A 18 17.20 2.22 13.64
CA GLU A 18 17.50 3.48 14.33
C GLU A 18 16.52 4.59 13.89
N ILE A 19 16.24 4.67 12.58
CA ILE A 19 15.27 5.63 12.03
C ILE A 19 13.86 5.30 12.54
N VAL A 20 13.47 4.01 12.51
CA VAL A 20 12.18 3.54 13.07
C VAL A 20 12.04 4.02 14.51
N PHE A 21 13.04 3.75 15.35
CA PHE A 21 13.02 4.12 16.76
C PHE A 21 12.86 5.64 16.95
N GLN A 22 13.59 6.45 16.19
CA GLN A 22 13.51 7.91 16.28
C GLN A 22 12.11 8.43 15.92
N VAL A 23 11.51 7.93 14.83
CA VAL A 23 10.18 8.35 14.37
C VAL A 23 9.10 7.95 15.38
N GLU A 24 9.13 6.70 15.84
CA GLU A 24 8.14 6.22 16.81
C GLU A 24 8.28 6.86 18.18
N GLN A 25 9.51 7.19 18.59
CA GLN A 25 9.74 7.92 19.83
C GLN A 25 9.16 9.34 19.75
N GLU A 26 9.34 10.01 18.62
CA GLU A 26 8.75 11.34 18.41
C GLU A 26 7.22 11.29 18.36
N ALA A 27 6.65 10.30 17.70
CA ALA A 27 5.19 10.09 17.68
C ALA A 27 4.64 9.89 19.10
N ARG A 28 5.32 9.07 19.92
CA ARG A 28 4.96 8.89 21.34
C ARG A 28 5.07 10.17 22.15
N ARG A 29 6.12 11.00 21.90
CA ARG A 29 6.28 12.30 22.55
C ARG A 29 5.15 13.26 22.23
N ILE A 30 4.68 13.26 20.97
CA ILE A 30 3.55 14.07 20.52
C ILE A 30 2.23 13.57 21.12
N GLY A 31 2.03 12.24 21.21
CA GLY A 31 0.92 11.62 21.94
C GLY A 31 -0.46 11.77 21.29
N LEU A 32 -0.56 12.00 19.98
CA LEU A 32 -1.84 12.15 19.27
C LEU A 32 -2.43 10.81 18.84
N CYS A 33 -1.59 9.86 18.44
CA CYS A 33 -1.99 8.51 18.04
C CYS A 33 -0.80 7.55 18.17
N ASP A 34 -1.09 6.25 18.17
CA ASP A 34 -0.04 5.25 18.02
C ASP A 34 0.46 5.24 16.56
N ALA A 35 1.77 5.23 16.39
CA ALA A 35 2.41 5.17 15.09
C ALA A 35 3.30 3.94 14.96
N ASN A 36 3.30 3.34 13.81
CA ASN A 36 4.22 2.29 13.40
C ASN A 36 4.98 2.76 12.17
N GLN A 37 6.30 2.79 12.26
CA GLN A 37 7.14 3.15 11.13
C GLN A 37 7.52 1.89 10.35
N THR A 38 7.23 1.86 9.06
CA THR A 38 7.65 0.79 8.15
C THR A 38 9.10 0.99 7.69
N VAL A 39 9.73 -0.09 7.24
CA VAL A 39 11.08 -0.08 6.66
C VAL A 39 10.97 -0.36 5.16
N SER A 40 11.86 0.20 4.36
CA SER A 40 11.93 -0.07 2.92
C SER A 40 12.26 -1.54 2.65
N ILE A 41 11.71 -2.10 1.56
CA ILE A 41 12.04 -3.48 1.14
C ILE A 41 13.48 -3.54 0.67
N THR A 42 13.88 -2.65 -0.24
CA THR A 42 15.27 -2.52 -0.64
C THR A 42 15.93 -1.37 0.10
N LYS A 43 17.23 -1.49 0.37
CA LYS A 43 17.96 -0.49 1.13
C LYS A 43 17.94 0.85 0.38
N ASP A 44 17.44 1.88 1.06
CA ASP A 44 17.38 3.25 0.51
C ASP A 44 16.66 3.35 -0.86
N PHE A 45 15.75 2.41 -1.14
CA PHE A 45 15.03 2.27 -2.41
C PHE A 45 15.95 1.98 -3.61
N ASP A 46 17.08 1.28 -3.40
CA ASP A 46 18.03 0.96 -4.46
C ASP A 46 17.55 -0.12 -5.44
N GLY A 47 16.42 -0.77 -5.16
CA GLY A 47 15.79 -1.78 -6.01
C GLY A 47 16.45 -3.17 -5.96
N HIS A 48 17.51 -3.40 -5.17
CA HIS A 48 18.25 -4.67 -5.17
C HIS A 48 18.85 -5.13 -3.85
N THR A 49 19.19 -4.27 -2.89
CA THR A 49 19.87 -4.65 -1.65
C THR A 49 18.87 -5.04 -0.55
N LEU A 50 18.98 -6.27 -0.03
CA LEU A 50 18.08 -6.83 0.99
C LEU A 50 18.80 -7.16 2.32
N ASP A 51 20.09 -6.88 2.46
CA ASP A 51 20.86 -7.37 3.61
C ASP A 51 20.39 -6.79 4.94
N HIS A 52 19.88 -5.55 4.95
CA HIS A 52 19.31 -4.91 6.13
C HIS A 52 18.10 -5.67 6.68
N LEU A 53 17.28 -6.31 5.81
CA LEU A 53 16.12 -7.09 6.25
C LEU A 53 16.50 -8.25 7.17
N LYS A 54 17.68 -8.85 6.97
CA LYS A 54 18.16 -9.98 7.76
C LYS A 54 18.43 -9.60 9.21
N THR A 55 18.78 -8.34 9.46
CA THR A 55 19.18 -7.81 10.76
C THR A 55 18.06 -7.04 11.47
N LEU A 56 16.90 -6.85 10.84
CA LEU A 56 15.75 -6.19 11.46
C LEU A 56 15.34 -6.92 12.76
N PRO A 57 15.10 -6.20 13.86
CA PRO A 57 14.57 -6.80 15.08
C PRO A 57 13.10 -7.26 14.90
N ASP A 58 12.66 -8.19 15.74
CA ASP A 58 11.31 -8.77 15.68
C ASP A 58 10.19 -7.75 15.99
N THR A 59 10.54 -6.58 16.48
CA THR A 59 9.58 -5.47 16.69
C THR A 59 9.13 -4.84 15.37
N ILE A 60 9.92 -4.94 14.31
CA ILE A 60 9.57 -4.44 12.97
C ILE A 60 8.73 -5.51 12.25
N ARG A 61 7.48 -5.17 12.00
CA ARG A 61 6.47 -6.10 11.47
C ARG A 61 6.09 -5.86 10.02
N PHE A 62 6.39 -4.68 9.48
CA PHE A 62 5.96 -4.25 8.16
C PHE A 62 7.10 -3.64 7.38
N ILE A 63 7.21 -4.03 6.12
CA ILE A 63 8.13 -3.42 5.15
C ILE A 63 7.35 -3.06 3.88
N THR A 64 7.79 -2.03 3.18
CA THR A 64 7.17 -1.57 1.94
C THR A 64 8.17 -0.84 1.05
N GLU A 65 7.92 -0.85 -0.26
CA GLU A 65 8.62 -0.02 -1.24
C GLU A 65 7.65 1.04 -1.75
N ASP A 66 7.07 1.80 -0.84
CA ASP A 66 5.98 2.73 -1.12
C ASP A 66 6.29 3.71 -2.25
N GLY A 67 5.37 3.79 -3.22
CA GLY A 67 5.46 4.66 -4.39
C GLY A 67 6.42 4.17 -5.50
N HIS A 68 7.05 3.00 -5.38
CA HIS A 68 8.03 2.55 -6.36
C HIS A 68 7.81 1.12 -6.87
N GLY A 69 7.33 0.20 -6.05
CA GLY A 69 7.33 -1.22 -6.36
C GLY A 69 8.75 -1.81 -6.54
N VAL A 70 8.96 -3.07 -6.19
CA VAL A 70 10.22 -3.77 -6.47
C VAL A 70 10.15 -4.42 -7.85
N GLN A 71 10.85 -3.88 -8.82
CA GLN A 71 10.75 -4.29 -10.23
C GLN A 71 11.35 -5.68 -10.50
N SER A 72 12.45 -6.03 -9.82
CA SER A 72 13.08 -7.33 -10.00
C SER A 72 12.30 -8.46 -9.34
N ASN A 73 11.83 -9.42 -10.14
CA ASN A 73 11.17 -10.64 -9.64
C ASN A 73 12.08 -11.45 -8.69
N GLU A 74 13.39 -11.51 -8.97
CA GLU A 74 14.36 -12.18 -8.10
C GLU A 74 14.45 -11.51 -6.74
N VAL A 75 14.62 -10.18 -6.72
CA VAL A 75 14.75 -9.40 -5.49
C VAL A 75 13.47 -9.54 -4.67
N MET A 76 12.30 -9.43 -5.30
CA MET A 76 11.02 -9.56 -4.60
C MET A 76 10.83 -10.97 -4.04
N ALA A 77 11.12 -12.02 -4.80
CA ALA A 77 11.06 -13.40 -4.32
C ALA A 77 11.98 -13.64 -3.10
N ARG A 78 13.19 -13.08 -3.12
CA ARG A 78 14.12 -13.15 -1.98
C ARG A 78 13.59 -12.37 -0.77
N ALA A 79 12.98 -11.22 -0.97
CA ALA A 79 12.33 -10.45 0.10
C ALA A 79 11.20 -11.27 0.75
N PHE A 80 10.33 -11.91 -0.05
CA PHE A 80 9.29 -12.81 0.45
C PHE A 80 9.88 -13.96 1.28
N ALA A 81 10.94 -14.61 0.78
CA ALA A 81 11.61 -15.71 1.50
C ALA A 81 12.22 -15.28 2.85
N ILE A 82 12.78 -14.05 2.94
CA ILE A 82 13.30 -13.49 4.19
C ILE A 82 12.14 -13.19 5.14
N CYS A 83 11.08 -12.53 4.65
CA CYS A 83 9.92 -12.14 5.45
C CYS A 83 9.15 -13.34 6.00
N ALA A 84 9.03 -14.43 5.23
CA ALA A 84 8.43 -15.67 5.71
C ALA A 84 9.11 -16.19 6.98
N LYS A 85 10.45 -16.18 7.01
CA LYS A 85 11.25 -16.64 8.17
C LYS A 85 11.15 -15.71 9.37
N LYS A 86 10.98 -14.42 9.14
CA LYS A 86 10.93 -13.40 10.19
C LYS A 86 9.53 -13.06 10.67
N GLY A 87 8.49 -13.56 10.00
CA GLY A 87 7.11 -13.22 10.30
C GLY A 87 6.77 -11.74 9.97
N ILE A 88 7.50 -11.13 9.05
CA ILE A 88 7.28 -9.76 8.57
C ILE A 88 6.19 -9.78 7.49
N THR A 89 5.30 -8.80 7.51
CA THR A 89 4.30 -8.57 6.46
C THR A 89 4.88 -7.62 5.42
N ILE A 90 4.77 -7.98 4.15
CA ILE A 90 5.08 -7.10 3.04
C ILE A 90 3.83 -6.28 2.73
N MET A 91 3.94 -4.95 2.79
CA MET A 91 2.93 -4.02 2.29
C MET A 91 3.34 -3.62 0.88
N SER A 92 2.48 -3.89 -0.10
CA SER A 92 2.83 -3.66 -1.49
C SER A 92 2.05 -2.49 -2.08
N HIS A 93 2.79 -1.46 -2.50
CA HIS A 93 2.35 -0.54 -3.54
C HIS A 93 2.52 -1.28 -4.87
N ALA A 94 1.44 -1.82 -5.42
CA ALA A 94 1.52 -2.67 -6.60
C ALA A 94 1.57 -1.82 -7.87
N GLU A 95 2.78 -1.59 -8.39
CA GLU A 95 3.00 -0.83 -9.62
C GLU A 95 4.24 -1.34 -10.35
N ASP A 96 4.04 -1.91 -11.53
CA ASP A 96 5.14 -2.20 -12.46
C ASP A 96 5.56 -0.89 -13.14
N MET A 97 6.75 -0.38 -12.77
CA MET A 97 7.25 0.92 -13.22
C MET A 97 7.66 0.95 -14.69
N ASP A 98 7.88 -0.21 -15.32
CA ASP A 98 8.16 -0.31 -16.76
C ASP A 98 6.85 -0.19 -17.57
N ILE A 99 5.73 -0.58 -16.99
CA ILE A 99 4.40 -0.56 -17.61
C ILE A 99 3.65 0.73 -17.29
N SER A 100 3.74 1.25 -16.08
CA SER A 100 2.93 2.38 -15.61
C SER A 100 3.01 3.66 -16.48
N PRO A 101 4.13 3.97 -17.18
CA PRO A 101 4.17 5.13 -18.06
C PRO A 101 3.17 5.10 -19.23
N TRP A 102 2.66 3.93 -19.59
CA TRP A 102 1.70 3.77 -20.69
C TRP A 102 0.40 3.09 -20.29
N ASP A 103 0.37 2.28 -19.21
CA ASP A 103 -0.84 1.62 -18.71
C ASP A 103 -0.79 1.37 -17.20
N TYR A 104 -1.29 2.31 -16.41
CA TYR A 104 -1.37 2.18 -14.95
C TYR A 104 -2.27 1.02 -14.47
N ARG A 105 -3.28 0.64 -15.27
CA ARG A 105 -4.16 -0.47 -14.91
C ARG A 105 -3.43 -1.79 -15.00
N LEU A 106 -2.76 -2.00 -16.12
CA LEU A 106 -1.97 -3.21 -16.34
C LEU A 106 -0.80 -3.30 -15.34
N ALA A 107 -0.16 -2.19 -15.03
CA ALA A 107 0.94 -2.12 -14.06
C ALA A 107 0.51 -2.61 -12.67
N GLU A 108 -0.63 -2.13 -12.15
CA GLU A 108 -1.19 -2.58 -10.87
C GLU A 108 -1.55 -4.07 -10.91
N ASN A 109 -2.22 -4.51 -11.96
CA ASN A 109 -2.72 -5.88 -12.06
C ASN A 109 -1.59 -6.90 -12.15
N ILE A 110 -0.55 -6.63 -12.93
CA ILE A 110 0.60 -7.54 -13.08
C ILE A 110 1.34 -7.67 -11.75
N GLU A 111 1.66 -6.57 -11.09
CA GLU A 111 2.38 -6.64 -9.82
C GLU A 111 1.54 -7.26 -8.70
N THR A 112 0.25 -6.99 -8.67
CA THR A 112 -0.69 -7.65 -7.76
C THR A 112 -0.64 -9.17 -7.93
N ILE A 113 -0.78 -9.68 -9.15
CA ILE A 113 -0.76 -11.13 -9.44
C ILE A 113 0.59 -11.75 -9.08
N ARG A 114 1.69 -11.09 -9.43
CA ARG A 114 3.05 -11.53 -9.05
C ARG A 114 3.17 -11.68 -7.54
N ASN A 115 2.78 -10.66 -6.79
CA ASN A 115 2.93 -10.65 -5.35
C ASN A 115 2.00 -11.65 -4.65
N LEU A 116 0.78 -11.85 -5.16
CA LEU A 116 -0.13 -12.91 -4.69
C LEU A 116 0.48 -14.31 -4.90
N HIS A 117 1.10 -14.56 -6.05
CA HIS A 117 1.77 -15.84 -6.32
C HIS A 117 2.97 -16.07 -5.40
N LEU A 118 3.79 -15.04 -5.16
CA LEU A 118 4.91 -15.13 -4.21
C LEU A 118 4.42 -15.33 -2.77
N CYS A 119 3.33 -14.68 -2.38
CA CYS A 119 2.67 -14.85 -1.10
C CYS A 119 2.23 -16.31 -0.89
N GLU A 120 1.54 -16.89 -1.86
CA GLU A 120 1.11 -18.28 -1.85
C GLU A 120 2.31 -19.25 -1.76
N TYR A 121 3.33 -19.02 -2.59
CA TYR A 121 4.50 -19.89 -2.69
C TYR A 121 5.34 -19.93 -1.40
N TYR A 122 5.57 -18.77 -0.78
CA TYR A 122 6.41 -18.67 0.43
C TYR A 122 5.62 -18.72 1.75
N GLY A 123 4.30 -18.62 1.70
CA GLY A 123 3.46 -18.50 2.89
C GLY A 123 3.71 -17.21 3.68
N THR A 124 4.23 -16.17 3.03
CA THR A 124 4.52 -14.87 3.63
C THR A 124 3.25 -14.03 3.71
N ARG A 125 3.06 -13.29 4.79
CA ARG A 125 1.94 -12.35 4.88
C ARG A 125 2.14 -11.18 3.91
N LEU A 126 1.11 -10.92 3.12
CA LEU A 126 1.06 -9.83 2.15
C LEU A 126 -0.10 -8.90 2.49
N HIS A 127 0.13 -7.60 2.41
CA HIS A 127 -0.91 -6.59 2.42
C HIS A 127 -0.82 -5.77 1.13
N LEU A 128 -1.90 -5.73 0.35
CA LEU A 128 -1.97 -4.94 -0.87
C LEU A 128 -2.58 -3.58 -0.56
N CYS A 129 -1.77 -2.53 -0.70
CA CYS A 129 -2.14 -1.15 -0.41
C CYS A 129 -3.02 -0.58 -1.52
N HIS A 130 -3.91 0.34 -1.16
CA HIS A 130 -4.73 1.19 -2.05
C HIS A 130 -5.19 0.51 -3.35
N VAL A 131 -5.73 -0.72 -3.25
CA VAL A 131 -6.25 -1.45 -4.41
C VAL A 131 -7.29 -0.62 -5.15
N SER A 132 -7.13 -0.47 -6.47
CA SER A 132 -7.95 0.45 -7.25
C SER A 132 -8.71 -0.21 -8.41
N THR A 133 -8.27 -1.37 -8.90
CA THR A 133 -8.88 -2.02 -10.07
C THR A 133 -9.77 -3.21 -9.69
N LYS A 134 -10.79 -3.45 -10.51
CA LYS A 134 -11.67 -4.61 -10.40
C LYS A 134 -10.89 -5.92 -10.50
N GLU A 135 -9.96 -6.03 -11.44
CA GLU A 135 -9.18 -7.25 -11.63
C GLU A 135 -8.28 -7.56 -10.43
N ALA A 136 -7.66 -6.54 -9.83
CA ALA A 136 -6.85 -6.72 -8.64
C ALA A 136 -7.69 -7.23 -7.46
N ILE A 137 -8.86 -6.63 -7.20
CA ILE A 137 -9.71 -7.07 -6.10
C ILE A 137 -10.28 -8.47 -6.33
N GLU A 138 -10.62 -8.85 -7.56
CA GLU A 138 -11.06 -10.20 -7.92
C GLU A 138 -9.94 -11.23 -7.71
N ALA A 139 -8.69 -10.92 -8.07
CA ALA A 139 -7.53 -11.77 -7.84
C ALA A 139 -7.24 -11.97 -6.34
N ILE A 140 -7.38 -10.91 -5.54
CA ILE A 140 -7.25 -10.95 -4.09
C ILE A 140 -8.32 -11.85 -3.48
N GLN A 141 -9.58 -11.69 -3.86
CA GLN A 141 -10.68 -12.53 -3.40
C GLN A 141 -10.43 -14.01 -3.69
N ALA A 142 -10.03 -14.32 -4.92
CA ALA A 142 -9.70 -15.69 -5.32
C ALA A 142 -8.55 -16.28 -4.47
N SER A 143 -7.55 -15.46 -4.14
CA SER A 143 -6.43 -15.87 -3.27
C SER A 143 -6.87 -16.10 -1.83
N LYS A 144 -7.72 -15.23 -1.27
CA LYS A 144 -8.30 -15.40 0.07
C LYS A 144 -9.11 -16.68 0.19
N TRP A 145 -9.92 -17.02 -0.80
CA TRP A 145 -10.69 -18.28 -0.81
C TRP A 145 -9.80 -19.53 -0.85
N LYS A 146 -8.59 -19.43 -1.38
CA LYS A 146 -7.59 -20.51 -1.33
C LYS A 146 -6.84 -20.57 0.01
N GLY A 147 -7.08 -19.61 0.92
CA GLY A 147 -6.38 -19.53 2.20
C GLY A 147 -5.00 -18.87 2.13
N VAL A 148 -4.70 -18.15 1.05
CA VAL A 148 -3.45 -17.37 0.95
C VAL A 148 -3.48 -16.26 2.03
N PRO A 149 -2.37 -16.06 2.80
CA PRO A 149 -2.35 -15.08 3.89
C PRO A 149 -2.20 -13.64 3.36
N VAL A 150 -3.18 -13.19 2.58
CA VAL A 150 -3.26 -11.86 1.99
C VAL A 150 -4.36 -11.03 2.64
N THR A 151 -4.06 -9.76 2.88
CA THR A 151 -4.98 -8.69 3.24
C THR A 151 -4.89 -7.57 2.22
N CYS A 152 -5.91 -6.72 2.16
CA CYS A 152 -5.88 -5.56 1.28
C CYS A 152 -6.60 -4.37 1.89
N GLU A 153 -6.27 -3.21 1.37
CA GLU A 153 -6.99 -1.98 1.67
C GLU A 153 -7.47 -1.29 0.39
N VAL A 154 -8.49 -0.47 0.55
CA VAL A 154 -8.94 0.50 -0.44
C VAL A 154 -8.94 1.89 0.17
N THR A 155 -8.91 2.93 -0.66
CA THR A 155 -8.89 4.31 -0.16
C THR A 155 -10.27 4.96 -0.23
N PRO A 156 -10.54 5.98 0.60
CA PRO A 156 -11.77 6.76 0.49
C PRO A 156 -12.00 7.34 -0.89
N HIS A 157 -10.95 7.83 -1.56
CA HIS A 157 -11.07 8.44 -2.87
C HIS A 157 -11.33 7.43 -3.98
N HIS A 158 -10.82 6.19 -3.91
CA HIS A 158 -11.10 5.14 -4.90
C HIS A 158 -12.51 4.54 -4.76
N ILE A 159 -13.14 4.64 -3.62
CA ILE A 159 -14.54 4.21 -3.45
C ILE A 159 -15.54 5.34 -3.68
N TRP A 160 -15.09 6.61 -3.68
CA TRP A 160 -15.97 7.77 -3.83
C TRP A 160 -16.02 8.29 -5.27
N PHE A 161 -14.87 8.52 -5.89
CA PHE A 161 -14.77 9.16 -7.19
C PHE A 161 -14.64 8.13 -8.34
N SER A 162 -15.29 8.45 -9.46
CA SER A 162 -14.99 7.84 -10.75
C SER A 162 -14.20 8.80 -11.64
N GLN A 163 -13.53 8.28 -12.64
CA GLN A 163 -12.71 9.05 -13.58
C GLN A 163 -13.52 10.10 -14.34
N ASP A 164 -14.82 9.83 -14.57
CA ASP A 164 -15.72 10.76 -15.26
C ASP A 164 -16.07 11.97 -14.39
N GLU A 165 -15.97 11.82 -13.06
CA GLU A 165 -16.33 12.86 -12.10
C GLU A 165 -15.10 13.61 -11.56
N CYS A 166 -13.94 12.96 -11.52
CA CYS A 166 -12.74 13.50 -10.88
C CYS A 166 -11.48 13.06 -11.61
N ASN A 167 -10.69 14.01 -12.07
CA ASN A 167 -9.39 13.80 -12.68
C ASN A 167 -8.22 14.21 -11.77
N TYR A 168 -8.46 14.33 -10.46
CA TYR A 168 -7.40 14.69 -9.50
C TYR A 168 -6.31 13.63 -9.47
N ARG A 169 -5.04 14.08 -9.57
CA ARG A 169 -3.92 13.18 -9.71
C ARG A 169 -3.55 12.53 -8.38
N VAL A 170 -3.79 11.23 -8.29
CA VAL A 170 -3.36 10.30 -7.24
C VAL A 170 -2.66 9.10 -7.90
N ASN A 171 -1.98 8.28 -7.14
CA ASN A 171 -1.38 7.04 -7.60
C ASN A 171 -1.64 5.91 -6.58
N PRO A 172 -2.41 4.86 -6.95
CA PRO A 172 -3.02 4.60 -8.26
C PRO A 172 -4.02 5.68 -8.70
N PRO A 173 -4.23 5.86 -10.03
CA PRO A 173 -5.21 6.82 -10.54
C PRO A 173 -6.64 6.48 -10.14
N ILE A 174 -7.52 7.50 -10.07
CA ILE A 174 -8.97 7.32 -10.00
C ILE A 174 -9.41 6.46 -11.20
N ARG A 175 -10.27 5.46 -10.94
CA ARG A 175 -10.67 4.46 -11.93
C ARG A 175 -12.08 4.71 -12.47
N GLN A 176 -12.52 3.83 -13.36
CA GLN A 176 -13.86 3.84 -13.94
C GLN A 176 -14.92 3.52 -12.88
N SER A 177 -16.18 3.89 -13.14
CA SER A 177 -17.30 3.59 -12.24
C SER A 177 -17.46 2.11 -11.92
N GLU A 178 -17.11 1.22 -12.86
CA GLU A 178 -17.14 -0.23 -12.64
C GLU A 178 -16.14 -0.69 -11.59
N ASP A 179 -14.96 -0.07 -11.53
CA ASP A 179 -13.95 -0.34 -10.49
C ASP A 179 -14.46 0.11 -9.12
N VAL A 180 -14.99 1.33 -9.04
CA VAL A 180 -15.60 1.87 -7.82
C VAL A 180 -16.68 0.92 -7.28
N GLN A 181 -17.55 0.43 -8.15
CA GLN A 181 -18.61 -0.52 -7.78
C GLN A 181 -18.03 -1.84 -7.28
N ALA A 182 -17.00 -2.39 -7.95
CA ALA A 182 -16.36 -3.63 -7.55
C ALA A 182 -15.69 -3.51 -6.18
N LEU A 183 -15.02 -2.39 -5.88
CA LEU A 183 -14.42 -2.13 -4.58
C LEU A 183 -15.47 -2.02 -3.47
N VAL A 184 -16.56 -1.28 -3.71
CA VAL A 184 -17.66 -1.17 -2.75
C VAL A 184 -18.32 -2.53 -2.48
N GLN A 185 -18.57 -3.33 -3.51
CA GLN A 185 -19.09 -4.70 -3.35
C GLN A 185 -18.12 -5.57 -2.54
N ALA A 186 -16.83 -5.49 -2.79
CA ALA A 186 -15.83 -6.24 -2.05
C ALA A 186 -15.81 -5.87 -0.55
N ILE A 187 -16.01 -4.59 -0.22
CA ILE A 187 -16.18 -4.15 1.18
C ILE A 187 -17.43 -4.79 1.79
N GLN A 188 -18.57 -4.73 1.11
CA GLN A 188 -19.84 -5.30 1.58
C GLN A 188 -19.76 -6.81 1.80
N MET A 189 -18.96 -7.50 0.99
CA MET A 189 -18.69 -8.95 1.13
C MET A 189 -17.66 -9.28 2.21
N GLY A 190 -17.07 -8.28 2.90
CA GLY A 190 -16.01 -8.48 3.88
C GLY A 190 -14.68 -8.95 3.30
N MET A 191 -14.44 -8.71 2.01
CA MET A 191 -13.20 -9.09 1.33
C MET A 191 -12.08 -8.04 1.46
N VAL A 192 -12.43 -6.80 1.76
CA VAL A 192 -11.49 -5.72 2.08
C VAL A 192 -11.27 -5.69 3.59
N ASP A 193 -10.03 -5.67 4.03
CA ASP A 193 -9.68 -5.77 5.45
C ASP A 193 -9.62 -4.40 6.14
N THR A 194 -9.16 -3.38 5.42
CA THR A 194 -8.99 -2.02 5.98
C THR A 194 -9.34 -0.94 4.95
N ILE A 195 -9.57 0.26 5.45
CA ILE A 195 -9.58 1.49 4.65
C ILE A 195 -8.27 2.22 4.94
N GLY A 196 -7.40 2.31 3.95
CA GLY A 196 -6.18 3.12 4.01
C GLY A 196 -6.46 4.53 3.50
N THR A 197 -5.92 5.56 4.13
CA THR A 197 -6.18 6.93 3.68
C THR A 197 -5.34 7.33 2.48
N ASP A 198 -4.19 6.71 2.32
CA ASP A 198 -3.16 7.14 1.36
C ASP A 198 -2.92 8.66 1.45
N HIS A 199 -2.78 9.15 2.70
CA HIS A 199 -2.61 10.57 2.97
C HIS A 199 -1.24 11.04 2.50
N ALA A 200 -1.20 11.71 1.35
CA ALA A 200 0.01 12.21 0.69
C ALA A 200 -0.15 13.69 0.31
N PRO A 201 0.08 14.61 1.27
CA PRO A 201 -0.06 16.04 1.03
C PRO A 201 1.08 16.57 0.15
N HIS A 202 0.73 17.44 -0.79
CA HIS A 202 1.67 18.16 -1.64
C HIS A 202 1.32 19.65 -1.67
N SER A 203 2.34 20.50 -1.86
CA SER A 203 2.12 21.92 -2.09
C SER A 203 1.38 22.15 -3.42
N ALA A 204 0.76 23.33 -3.57
CA ALA A 204 0.14 23.71 -4.85
C ALA A 204 1.16 23.68 -6.00
N GLU A 205 2.39 24.15 -5.74
CA GLU A 205 3.48 24.13 -6.72
C GLU A 205 3.87 22.69 -7.14
N ASP A 206 3.92 21.73 -6.19
CA ASP A 206 4.21 20.33 -6.52
C ASP A 206 3.06 19.69 -7.33
N LYS A 207 1.81 20.05 -7.00
CA LYS A 207 0.64 19.60 -7.77
C LYS A 207 0.66 20.14 -9.20
N GLU A 208 1.05 21.39 -9.42
CA GLU A 208 1.23 21.97 -10.76
C GLU A 208 2.33 21.25 -11.54
N LYS A 209 3.37 20.76 -10.88
CA LYS A 209 4.43 19.93 -11.47
C LYS A 209 4.00 18.48 -11.66
N GLY A 210 2.78 18.12 -11.28
CA GLY A 210 2.19 16.81 -11.47
C GLY A 210 2.43 15.80 -10.35
N ALA A 211 2.73 16.23 -9.12
CA ALA A 211 2.82 15.33 -7.99
C ALA A 211 1.50 14.56 -7.75
N ALA A 212 1.59 13.24 -7.61
CA ALA A 212 0.47 12.39 -7.25
C ALA A 212 0.27 12.38 -5.74
N GLY A 213 -0.96 12.42 -5.27
CA GLY A 213 -1.29 12.34 -3.85
C GLY A 213 -2.39 13.31 -3.42
N MET A 214 -3.06 12.97 -2.34
CA MET A 214 -4.24 13.69 -1.83
C MET A 214 -4.20 13.73 -0.30
N VAL A 215 -4.73 14.81 0.28
CA VAL A 215 -5.01 14.84 1.72
C VAL A 215 -6.25 13.99 2.02
N GLY A 216 -6.24 13.17 3.07
CA GLY A 216 -7.32 12.24 3.34
C GLY A 216 -7.66 12.05 4.81
N LEU A 217 -6.74 12.31 5.75
CA LEU A 217 -6.93 12.00 7.18
C LEU A 217 -8.18 12.65 7.79
N GLU A 218 -8.45 13.90 7.47
CA GLU A 218 -9.58 14.65 8.05
C GLU A 218 -10.94 14.25 7.45
N THR A 219 -10.95 13.77 6.21
CA THR A 219 -12.18 13.49 5.46
C THR A 219 -12.54 12.02 5.37
N ALA A 220 -11.58 11.12 5.57
CA ALA A 220 -11.72 9.68 5.35
C ALA A 220 -12.96 9.09 6.04
N PHE A 221 -13.15 9.36 7.33
CA PHE A 221 -14.29 8.82 8.07
C PHE A 221 -15.63 9.32 7.50
N GLY A 222 -15.75 10.62 7.25
CA GLY A 222 -16.98 11.23 6.72
C GLY A 222 -17.34 10.70 5.33
N VAL A 223 -16.34 10.56 4.46
CA VAL A 223 -16.50 10.00 3.10
C VAL A 223 -16.94 8.55 3.18
N CYS A 224 -16.21 7.70 3.91
CA CYS A 224 -16.55 6.29 4.03
C CYS A 224 -17.91 6.06 4.67
N TYR A 225 -18.23 6.77 5.75
CA TYR A 225 -19.54 6.65 6.39
C TYR A 225 -20.68 7.05 5.46
N THR A 226 -20.52 8.13 4.71
CA THR A 226 -21.54 8.57 3.75
C THR A 226 -21.73 7.56 2.64
N LYS A 227 -20.61 7.09 2.05
CA LYS A 227 -20.66 6.16 0.91
C LYS A 227 -21.16 4.77 1.28
N LEU A 228 -20.74 4.25 2.43
CA LEU A 228 -20.98 2.84 2.77
C LEU A 228 -22.21 2.64 3.68
N CYS A 229 -22.68 3.68 4.36
CA CYS A 229 -23.77 3.56 5.33
C CYS A 229 -25.02 4.38 4.99
N ARG A 230 -24.89 5.40 4.12
CA ARG A 230 -26.01 6.29 3.77
C ARG A 230 -26.45 6.24 2.31
N GLN A 231 -25.60 5.78 1.40
CA GLN A 231 -25.90 5.56 -0.02
C GLN A 231 -26.00 4.06 -0.32
#